data_4f62ab9444235f426eab12791aa1c79d
#
_entry.id   4f62ab9444235f426eab12791aa1c79d
#
_cell.length_a   1.000
_cell.length_b   1.000
_cell.length_c   1.000
_cell.angle_alpha   90.00
_cell.angle_beta   90.00
_cell.angle_gamma   90.00
#
_symmetry.space_group_name_H-M   'P 1'
#
loop_
_entity.id
_entity.type
_entity.pdbx_description
1 polymer ?
#
loop_
_entity_poly.entity_id
_entity_poly.type
_entity_poly.pdbx_seq_one_letter_code
_entity_poly.pdbx_strand_id
1 'polypeptide(L)' 'MTISVFDAAKRLCEKSGWSLTNLELQKLIYIAHMFHLGEHEKPLIKENFEAWDYGPVQPDLYHHIKVYG' A
#
# COMPACT_ATOMS: atom_id res chain seq x y z
N MET A 1 4.77 -9.37 12.30
CA MET A 1 5.03 -9.93 10.97
C MET A 1 4.86 -8.86 9.90
N THR A 2 5.82 -8.72 9.02
CA THR A 2 5.74 -7.75 7.91
C THR A 2 5.48 -8.48 6.60
N ILE A 3 4.84 -7.79 5.67
CA ILE A 3 4.61 -8.32 4.33
C ILE A 3 5.11 -7.31 3.30
N SER A 4 5.37 -7.80 2.09
CA SER A 4 5.73 -6.93 0.98
C SER A 4 4.54 -6.07 0.58
N VAL A 5 4.80 -4.82 0.20
CA VAL A 5 3.76 -3.93 -0.31
C VAL A 5 3.09 -4.52 -1.55
N PHE A 6 3.83 -5.29 -2.36
CA PHE A 6 3.28 -5.92 -3.54
C PHE A 6 2.27 -7.03 -3.18
N ASP A 7 2.55 -7.80 -2.13
CA ASP A 7 1.61 -8.80 -1.64
C ASP A 7 0.34 -8.18 -1.08
N ALA A 8 0.48 -7.08 -0.34
CA ALA A 8 -0.65 -6.35 0.19
C ALA A 8 -1.51 -5.79 -0.94
N ALA A 9 -0.87 -5.20 -1.94
CA ALA A 9 -1.56 -4.66 -3.11
C ALA A 9 -2.32 -5.73 -3.87
N LYS A 10 -1.70 -6.88 -4.07
CA LYS A 10 -2.34 -7.99 -4.77
C LYS A 10 -3.61 -8.44 -4.04
N ARG A 11 -3.54 -8.58 -2.72
CA ARG A 11 -4.70 -8.99 -1.92
C ARG A 11 -5.84 -7.98 -2.01
N LEU A 12 -5.53 -6.70 -1.93
CA LEU A 12 -6.55 -5.66 -2.03
C LEU A 12 -7.16 -5.62 -3.41
N CYS A 13 -6.36 -5.75 -4.45
CA CYS A 13 -6.86 -5.77 -5.82
C CYS A 13 -7.78 -6.97 -6.07
N GLU A 14 -7.40 -8.14 -5.57
CA GLU A 14 -8.22 -9.34 -5.72
C GLU A 14 -9.57 -9.17 -5.03
N LYS A 15 -9.57 -8.58 -3.84
CA LYS A 15 -10.82 -8.36 -3.10
C LYS A 15 -11.70 -7.30 -3.73
N SER A 16 -11.13 -6.30 -4.37
CA SER A 16 -11.87 -5.21 -5.00
C SER A 16 -12.27 -5.50 -6.44
N GLY A 17 -11.87 -6.64 -7.00
CA GLY A 17 -12.11 -6.98 -8.40
C GLY A 17 -11.28 -6.16 -9.38
N TRP A 18 -10.09 -5.71 -8.92
CA TRP A 18 -9.14 -4.95 -9.73
C TRP A 18 -9.67 -3.58 -10.17
N SER A 19 -10.54 -2.98 -9.35
CA SER A 19 -11.18 -1.70 -9.67
C SER A 19 -10.49 -0.48 -9.03
N LEU A 20 -9.45 -0.69 -8.24
CA LEU A 20 -8.79 0.41 -7.54
C LEU A 20 -7.79 1.13 -8.43
N THR A 21 -7.79 2.47 -8.35
CA THR A 21 -6.73 3.27 -8.97
C THR A 21 -5.46 3.16 -8.14
N ASN A 22 -4.32 3.59 -8.72
CA ASN A 22 -3.04 3.59 -8.01
C ASN A 22 -3.14 4.38 -6.70
N LEU A 23 -3.70 5.59 -6.74
CA LEU A 23 -3.80 6.43 -5.55
C LEU A 23 -4.76 5.86 -4.50
N GLU A 24 -5.86 5.26 -4.94
CA GLU A 24 -6.78 4.58 -4.02
C GLU A 24 -6.11 3.41 -3.32
N LEU A 25 -5.37 2.62 -4.08
CA LEU A 25 -4.64 1.47 -3.54
C LEU A 25 -3.59 1.92 -2.53
N GLN A 26 -2.84 2.98 -2.86
CA GLN A 26 -1.83 3.55 -1.96
C GLN A 26 -2.46 3.99 -0.64
N LYS A 27 -3.59 4.68 -0.70
CA LYS A 27 -4.28 5.16 0.48
C LYS A 27 -4.74 4.01 1.37
N LEU A 28 -5.34 2.97 0.78
CA LEU A 28 -5.81 1.82 1.54
C LEU A 28 -4.67 1.05 2.19
N ILE A 29 -3.56 0.88 1.49
CA ILE A 29 -2.38 0.19 2.04
C ILE A 29 -1.82 0.99 3.21
N TYR A 30 -1.74 2.32 3.08
CA TYR A 30 -1.24 3.15 4.16
C TYR A 30 -2.13 3.07 5.40
N ILE A 31 -3.45 3.13 5.22
CA ILE A 31 -4.40 3.01 6.32
C ILE A 31 -4.24 1.67 7.03
N ALA A 32 -4.15 0.59 6.28
CA ALA A 32 -3.96 -0.74 6.86
C ALA A 32 -2.64 -0.83 7.62
N HIS A 33 -1.58 -0.25 7.05
CA HIS A 33 -0.26 -0.22 7.68
C HIS A 33 -0.30 0.54 9.01
N MET A 34 -0.94 1.71 9.04
CA MET A 34 -1.03 2.52 10.25
C MET A 34 -1.91 1.86 11.31
N PHE A 35 -3.00 1.22 10.88
CA PHE A 35 -3.87 0.50 11.80
C PHE A 35 -3.13 -0.65 12.47
N HIS A 36 -2.38 -1.42 11.68
CA HIS A 36 -1.58 -2.54 12.20
C HIS A 36 -0.51 -2.03 13.16
N LEU A 37 0.16 -0.93 12.82
CA LEU A 37 1.19 -0.34 13.66
C LEU A 37 0.61 0.10 15.01
N GLY A 38 -0.58 0.70 14.99
CA GLY A 38 -1.25 1.12 16.22
C GLY A 38 -1.65 -0.04 17.12
N GLU A 39 -2.06 -1.18 16.54
CA GLU A 39 -2.50 -2.33 17.32
C GLU A 39 -1.34 -3.19 17.81
N HIS A 40 -0.31 -3.38 17.00
CA HIS A 40 0.74 -4.34 17.27
C HIS A 40 2.10 -3.70 17.53
N GLU A 41 2.20 -2.39 17.40
CA GLU A 41 3.45 -1.62 17.56
C GLU A 41 4.56 -2.14 16.64
N LYS A 42 4.16 -2.74 15.50
CA LYS A 42 5.08 -3.27 14.49
C LYS A 42 4.54 -2.93 13.11
N PRO A 43 5.40 -2.62 12.14
CA PRO A 43 4.95 -2.30 10.80
C PRO A 43 4.32 -3.51 10.10
N LEU A 44 3.28 -3.27 9.33
CA LEU A 44 2.70 -4.29 8.45
C LEU A 44 3.49 -4.41 7.15
N ILE A 45 3.80 -3.25 6.54
CA ILE A 45 4.49 -3.18 5.26
C ILE A 45 5.98 -3.00 5.52
N LYS A 46 6.81 -3.81 4.87
CA LYS A 46 8.26 -3.75 5.10
C LYS A 46 8.96 -2.64 4.33
N GLU A 47 8.38 -2.17 3.21
CA GLU A 47 8.94 -1.07 2.44
C GLU A 47 8.55 0.27 3.06
N ASN A 48 9.38 1.31 2.84
CA ASN A 48 9.14 2.62 3.41
C ASN A 48 8.16 3.44 2.59
N PHE A 49 7.35 4.26 3.28
CA PHE A 49 6.45 5.22 2.64
C PHE A 49 7.14 6.57 2.53
N GLU A 50 6.78 7.36 1.52
CA GLU A 50 7.24 8.73 1.34
C GLU A 50 6.05 9.69 1.42
N ALA A 51 6.32 10.92 1.84
CA ALA A 51 5.28 11.96 1.89
C ALA A 51 5.28 12.72 0.55
N TRP A 52 4.25 12.49 -0.25
CA TRP A 52 4.06 13.17 -1.54
C TRP A 52 2.91 14.17 -1.41
N ASP A 53 2.72 15.00 -2.43
CA ASP A 53 1.65 16.02 -2.42
C ASP A 53 0.26 15.41 -2.22
N TYR A 54 0.05 14.17 -2.69
CA TYR A 54 -1.23 13.47 -2.57
C TYR A 54 -1.40 12.77 -1.22
N GLY A 55 -0.37 12.80 -0.36
CA GLY A 55 -0.33 12.05 0.88
C GLY A 55 0.76 10.99 0.86
N PRO A 56 0.75 10.07 1.84
CA PRO A 56 1.77 9.03 1.90
C PRO A 56 1.68 8.06 0.72
N VAL A 57 2.83 7.74 0.14
CA VAL A 57 2.93 6.86 -1.02
C VAL A 57 4.09 5.89 -0.81
N GLN A 58 3.90 4.64 -1.18
CA GLN A 58 4.99 3.68 -1.28
C GLN A 58 5.51 3.72 -2.72
N PRO A 59 6.70 4.31 -2.96
CA PRO A 59 7.12 4.64 -4.32
C PRO A 59 7.38 3.44 -5.22
N ASP A 60 7.91 2.34 -4.69
CA ASP A 60 8.17 1.16 -5.50
C ASP A 60 6.89 0.61 -6.10
N LEU A 61 5.84 0.53 -5.29
CA LEU A 61 4.53 0.08 -5.76
C LEU A 61 3.94 1.07 -6.76
N TYR A 62 4.05 2.37 -6.47
CA TYR A 62 3.49 3.41 -7.33
C TYR A 62 4.06 3.31 -8.74
N HIS A 63 5.38 3.20 -8.86
CA HIS A 63 6.05 3.12 -10.15
C HIS A 63 5.75 1.80 -10.87
N HIS A 64 5.63 0.71 -10.12
CA HIS A 64 5.27 -0.59 -10.70
C HIS A 64 3.89 -0.54 -11.35
N ILE A 65 2.90 -0.01 -10.65
CA ILE A 65 1.54 0.08 -11.16
C ILE A 65 1.47 1.04 -12.35
N LYS A 66 2.20 2.15 -12.29
CA LYS A 66 2.23 3.13 -13.38
C LYS A 66 2.72 2.52 -14.69
N VAL A 67 3.68 1.60 -14.60
CA VAL A 67 4.21 0.92 -15.79
C VAL A 67 3.21 -0.08 -16.37
N TYR A 68 2.50 -0.81 -15.51
CA TYR A 68 1.62 -1.90 -15.93
C TYR A 68 0.13 -1.55 -15.95
N GLY A 69 -0.21 -0.49 -15.32
CA GLY A 69 -1.59 -0.13 -15.16
C GLY A 69 -1.97 1.19 -15.68
#